data_80e38e51a3f9d3cdd249531f16e052b2
#
_entry.id   80e38e51a3f9d3cdd249531f16e052b2
#
_cell.length_a   1.000
_cell.length_b   1.000
_cell.length_c   1.000
_cell.angle_alpha   90.00
_cell.angle_beta   90.00
_cell.angle_gamma   90.00
#
_symmetry.space_group_name_H-M   'P 1'
#
loop_
_entity.id
_entity.type
_entity.pdbx_description
1 polymer ?
#
loop_
_entity_poly.entity_id
_entity_poly.type
_entity_poly.pdbx_seq_one_letter_code
_entity_poly.pdbx_strand_id
1 'polypeptide(L)'
;MAQDFDVCVIGSGPGGYVAAIRAAQLGLKTACVEDKHYGGICLNWGCIPTKALLKSAEVMHTIEHKAKTFGIAVAKADPDMDAVVKRSRDIAGQLNKGIQFLFKKHGVTKFDGRGRIAKKGVVEVTEANNPADKADRPNKPGKVIETINAKHIVVATGARPRRFDNMPWDGKRVIGHHEAMVLAERPKSVIVIGAGAIGVEFGYYFRAFGAEVTIIELMDKLVPVEDDDISRELEKSFKKQGIKSLTGTK
;
A
#
# COMPACT_ATOMS: atom_id res chain seq x y z
N MET A 1 2.88 28.36 -20.15
CA MET A 1 2.37 29.46 -19.28
C MET A 1 1.89 28.85 -17.97
N ALA A 2 2.15 29.49 -16.83
CA ALA A 2 1.66 28.98 -15.53
C ALA A 2 0.14 28.99 -15.49
N GLN A 3 -0.45 27.95 -14.88
CA GLN A 3 -1.90 27.85 -14.70
C GLN A 3 -2.27 28.20 -13.26
N ASP A 4 -3.35 28.96 -13.05
CA ASP A 4 -3.80 29.44 -11.75
C ASP A 4 -4.87 28.55 -11.16
N PHE A 5 -4.70 28.18 -9.86
CA PHE A 5 -5.62 27.38 -9.06
C PHE A 5 -5.82 27.95 -7.67
N ASP A 6 -6.95 27.64 -7.04
CA ASP A 6 -7.16 27.95 -5.64
C ASP A 6 -6.38 26.96 -4.75
N VAL A 7 -6.41 25.66 -5.13
CA VAL A 7 -5.73 24.59 -4.39
C VAL A 7 -4.92 23.72 -5.35
N CYS A 8 -3.67 23.46 -4.99
CA CYS A 8 -2.85 22.43 -5.62
C CYS A 8 -2.51 21.34 -4.61
N VAL A 9 -2.87 20.09 -4.91
CA VAL A 9 -2.57 18.93 -4.08
C VAL A 9 -1.42 18.16 -4.70
N ILE A 10 -0.34 17.95 -3.95
CA ILE A 10 0.82 17.17 -4.39
C ILE A 10 0.72 15.77 -3.81
N GLY A 11 0.48 14.79 -4.68
CA GLY A 11 0.21 13.39 -4.36
C GLY A 11 -1.29 13.07 -4.33
N SER A 12 -1.67 11.99 -4.97
CA SER A 12 -3.07 11.52 -5.09
C SER A 12 -3.37 10.27 -4.26
N GLY A 13 -2.60 10.01 -3.20
CA GLY A 13 -2.94 9.00 -2.19
C GLY A 13 -4.21 9.36 -1.41
N PRO A 14 -4.63 8.55 -0.40
CA PRO A 14 -5.87 8.80 0.36
C PRO A 14 -6.00 10.21 0.92
N GLY A 15 -4.95 10.78 1.46
CA GLY A 15 -4.96 12.17 1.91
C GLY A 15 -5.14 13.18 0.77
N GLY A 16 -4.53 12.89 -0.39
CA GLY A 16 -4.53 13.80 -1.54
C GLY A 16 -5.82 13.76 -2.34
N TYR A 17 -6.28 12.57 -2.78
CA TYR A 17 -7.49 12.52 -3.60
C TYR A 17 -8.74 12.96 -2.83
N VAL A 18 -8.82 12.65 -1.54
CA VAL A 18 -9.94 13.09 -0.70
C VAL A 18 -9.94 14.61 -0.58
N ALA A 19 -8.77 15.21 -0.29
CA ALA A 19 -8.64 16.67 -0.20
C ALA A 19 -8.98 17.36 -1.54
N ALA A 20 -8.45 16.84 -2.67
CA ALA A 20 -8.70 17.41 -3.98
C ALA A 20 -10.18 17.37 -4.39
N ILE A 21 -10.83 16.21 -4.20
CA ILE A 21 -12.26 16.06 -4.48
C ILE A 21 -13.08 17.01 -3.60
N ARG A 22 -12.76 17.08 -2.30
CA ARG A 22 -13.50 17.93 -1.38
C ARG A 22 -13.32 19.42 -1.69
N ALA A 23 -12.12 19.86 -1.99
CA ALA A 23 -11.86 21.23 -2.42
C ALA A 23 -12.67 21.61 -3.66
N ALA A 24 -12.69 20.72 -4.67
CA ALA A 24 -13.48 20.93 -5.87
C ALA A 24 -15.00 20.95 -5.62
N GLN A 25 -15.50 20.09 -4.72
CA GLN A 25 -16.92 20.12 -4.29
C GLN A 25 -17.30 21.40 -3.58
N LEU A 26 -16.36 22.09 -2.95
CA LEU A 26 -16.55 23.40 -2.32
C LEU A 26 -16.42 24.57 -3.30
N GLY A 27 -16.32 24.29 -4.61
CA GLY A 27 -16.24 25.29 -5.66
C GLY A 27 -14.83 25.85 -5.91
N LEU A 28 -13.79 25.28 -5.30
CA LEU A 28 -12.42 25.73 -5.49
C LEU A 28 -11.83 25.14 -6.78
N LYS A 29 -11.18 25.95 -7.60
CA LYS A 29 -10.44 25.48 -8.77
C LYS A 29 -9.23 24.67 -8.29
N THR A 30 -9.27 23.35 -8.48
CA THR A 30 -8.35 22.41 -7.85
C THR A 30 -7.49 21.66 -8.86
N ALA A 31 -6.17 21.64 -8.60
CA ALA A 31 -5.18 20.80 -9.29
C ALA A 31 -4.74 19.65 -8.39
N CYS A 32 -4.42 18.50 -8.99
CA CYS A 32 -3.77 17.38 -8.31
C CYS A 32 -2.60 16.87 -9.15
N VAL A 33 -1.42 16.80 -8.54
CA VAL A 33 -0.18 16.33 -9.18
C VAL A 33 0.15 14.93 -8.66
N GLU A 34 0.36 13.96 -9.56
CA GLU A 34 0.69 12.56 -9.20
C GLU A 34 1.82 12.05 -10.10
N ASP A 35 2.84 11.41 -9.50
CA ASP A 35 4.02 10.95 -10.23
C ASP A 35 3.96 9.47 -10.65
N LYS A 36 3.03 8.66 -10.09
CA LYS A 36 3.00 7.21 -10.34
C LYS A 36 1.59 6.67 -10.60
N HIS A 37 0.76 6.66 -9.58
CA HIS A 37 -0.54 5.99 -9.63
C HIS A 37 -1.60 6.79 -8.87
N TYR A 38 -2.65 7.19 -9.54
CA TYR A 38 -3.82 7.80 -8.87
C TYR A 38 -4.38 6.85 -7.81
N GLY A 39 -4.68 7.41 -6.64
CA GLY A 39 -5.02 6.64 -5.43
C GLY A 39 -3.81 6.26 -4.56
N GLY A 40 -2.58 6.56 -5.02
CA GLY A 40 -1.33 6.36 -4.28
C GLY A 40 -1.04 4.90 -3.94
N ILE A 41 -0.14 4.70 -2.99
CA ILE A 41 0.26 3.35 -2.54
C ILE A 41 -0.92 2.59 -1.96
N CYS A 42 -1.78 3.22 -1.15
CA CYS A 42 -2.87 2.52 -0.47
C CYS A 42 -3.80 1.77 -1.45
N LEU A 43 -4.21 2.42 -2.55
CA LEU A 43 -5.09 1.77 -3.53
C LEU A 43 -4.36 0.80 -4.45
N ASN A 44 -3.12 1.09 -4.79
CA ASN A 44 -2.41 0.34 -5.83
C ASN A 44 -1.47 -0.73 -5.27
N TRP A 45 -0.77 -0.45 -4.17
CA TRP A 45 0.31 -1.29 -3.63
C TRP A 45 0.31 -1.34 -2.10
N GLY A 46 -0.84 -1.16 -1.45
CA GLY A 46 -0.98 -1.12 0.00
C GLY A 46 -2.29 -1.68 0.49
N CYS A 47 -3.08 -0.83 1.14
CA CYS A 47 -4.28 -1.21 1.89
C CYS A 47 -5.25 -2.09 1.10
N ILE A 48 -5.63 -1.65 -0.09
CA ILE A 48 -6.70 -2.30 -0.84
C ILE A 48 -6.30 -3.67 -1.39
N PRO A 49 -5.19 -3.80 -2.16
CA PRO A 49 -4.79 -5.13 -2.62
C PRO A 49 -4.44 -6.07 -1.46
N THR A 50 -3.85 -5.57 -0.36
CA THR A 50 -3.60 -6.39 0.82
C THR A 50 -4.91 -6.93 1.42
N LYS A 51 -5.94 -6.07 1.63
CA LYS A 51 -7.24 -6.53 2.13
C LYS A 51 -7.92 -7.52 1.18
N ALA A 52 -7.73 -7.37 -0.12
CA ALA A 52 -8.20 -8.35 -1.09
C ALA A 52 -7.48 -9.71 -0.94
N LEU A 53 -6.17 -9.72 -0.70
CA LEU A 53 -5.38 -10.92 -0.39
C LEU A 53 -5.81 -11.55 0.94
N LEU A 54 -5.97 -10.73 1.99
CA LEU A 54 -6.43 -11.18 3.30
C LEU A 54 -7.83 -11.80 3.24
N LYS A 55 -8.73 -11.27 2.41
CA LYS A 55 -10.06 -11.89 2.23
C LYS A 55 -9.97 -13.27 1.58
N SER A 56 -9.07 -13.46 0.63
CA SER A 56 -8.80 -14.79 0.06
C SER A 56 -8.19 -15.74 1.10
N ALA A 57 -7.28 -15.24 1.94
CA ALA A 57 -6.68 -15.98 3.04
C ALA A 57 -7.73 -16.39 4.11
N GLU A 58 -8.66 -15.49 4.44
CA GLU A 58 -9.77 -15.77 5.37
C GLU A 58 -10.68 -16.90 4.83
N VAL A 59 -11.01 -16.85 3.54
CA VAL A 59 -11.81 -17.90 2.89
C VAL A 59 -11.06 -19.23 2.95
N MET A 60 -9.77 -19.24 2.61
CA MET A 60 -8.93 -20.45 2.69
C MET A 60 -8.89 -21.02 4.11
N HIS A 61 -8.62 -20.18 5.11
CA HIS A 61 -8.62 -20.56 6.52
C HIS A 61 -9.99 -21.12 6.96
N THR A 62 -11.08 -20.53 6.51
CA THR A 62 -12.44 -20.99 6.82
C THR A 62 -12.70 -22.37 6.22
N ILE A 63 -12.30 -22.59 4.97
CA ILE A 63 -12.43 -23.89 4.30
C ILE A 63 -11.65 -24.98 5.05
N GLU A 64 -10.41 -24.72 5.40
CA GLU A 64 -9.53 -25.71 6.02
C GLU A 64 -9.86 -25.99 7.49
N HIS A 65 -10.28 -24.98 8.26
CA HIS A 65 -10.36 -25.10 9.72
C HIS A 65 -11.77 -24.95 10.29
N LYS A 66 -12.71 -24.34 9.55
CA LYS A 66 -14.05 -23.99 10.06
C LYS A 66 -15.21 -24.60 9.27
N ALA A 67 -14.97 -25.16 8.08
CA ALA A 67 -16.05 -25.67 7.23
C ALA A 67 -16.96 -26.67 7.96
N LYS A 68 -16.39 -27.58 8.75
CA LYS A 68 -17.15 -28.55 9.54
C LYS A 68 -18.11 -27.92 10.56
N THR A 69 -17.73 -26.78 11.16
CA THR A 69 -18.59 -26.05 12.11
C THR A 69 -19.83 -25.50 11.43
N PHE A 70 -19.77 -25.27 10.14
CA PHE A 70 -20.89 -24.83 9.30
C PHE A 70 -21.63 -26.02 8.63
N GLY A 71 -21.28 -27.25 8.97
CA GLY A 71 -21.88 -28.44 8.36
C GLY A 71 -21.42 -28.71 6.93
N ILE A 72 -20.32 -28.11 6.49
CA ILE A 72 -19.81 -28.22 5.12
C ILE A 72 -18.62 -29.19 5.10
N ALA A 73 -18.73 -30.24 4.30
CA ALA A 73 -17.63 -31.16 4.04
C ALA A 73 -16.81 -30.71 2.85
N VAL A 74 -15.51 -30.51 3.04
CA VAL A 74 -14.55 -30.17 1.98
C VAL A 74 -13.43 -31.18 2.01
N ALA A 75 -13.07 -31.77 0.84
CA ALA A 75 -12.01 -32.77 0.78
C ALA A 75 -10.62 -32.14 0.99
N LYS A 76 -10.22 -31.23 0.14
CA LYS A 76 -8.96 -30.47 0.22
C LYS A 76 -9.10 -29.20 -0.60
N ALA A 77 -8.67 -28.10 -0.05
CA ALA A 77 -8.55 -26.87 -0.83
C ALA A 77 -7.17 -26.82 -1.51
N ASP A 78 -7.16 -26.46 -2.79
CA ASP A 78 -5.92 -26.21 -3.54
C ASP A 78 -6.04 -24.81 -4.17
N PRO A 79 -5.43 -23.79 -3.56
CA PRO A 79 -5.56 -22.41 -4.01
C PRO A 79 -4.72 -22.16 -5.26
N ASP A 80 -5.34 -21.55 -6.26
CA ASP A 80 -4.67 -20.94 -7.40
C ASP A 80 -4.13 -19.57 -7.00
N MET A 81 -2.83 -19.48 -6.75
CA MET A 81 -2.18 -18.25 -6.29
C MET A 81 -2.15 -17.16 -7.36
N ASP A 82 -2.05 -17.53 -8.64
CA ASP A 82 -2.15 -16.55 -9.73
C ASP A 82 -3.53 -15.89 -9.75
N ALA A 83 -4.59 -16.65 -9.58
CA ALA A 83 -5.95 -16.13 -9.47
C ALA A 83 -6.15 -15.26 -8.21
N VAL A 84 -5.56 -15.64 -7.06
CA VAL A 84 -5.58 -14.84 -5.83
C VAL A 84 -4.90 -13.49 -6.04
N VAL A 85 -3.70 -13.50 -6.62
CA VAL A 85 -2.94 -12.29 -6.95
C VAL A 85 -3.73 -11.45 -7.95
N LYS A 86 -4.18 -12.05 -9.07
CA LYS A 86 -4.94 -11.34 -10.11
C LYS A 86 -6.17 -10.64 -9.53
N ARG A 87 -6.96 -11.32 -8.70
CA ARG A 87 -8.12 -10.72 -8.03
C ARG A 87 -7.74 -9.46 -7.25
N SER A 88 -6.63 -9.48 -6.51
CA SER A 88 -6.16 -8.31 -5.74
C SER A 88 -5.79 -7.14 -6.67
N ARG A 89 -5.16 -7.43 -7.80
CA ARG A 89 -4.76 -6.42 -8.79
C ARG A 89 -5.97 -5.84 -9.54
N ASP A 90 -6.95 -6.68 -9.86
CA ASP A 90 -8.21 -6.24 -10.52
C ASP A 90 -8.98 -5.26 -9.63
N ILE A 91 -9.10 -5.55 -8.32
CA ILE A 91 -9.73 -4.64 -7.34
C ILE A 91 -8.97 -3.32 -7.25
N ALA A 92 -7.63 -3.36 -7.14
CA ALA A 92 -6.81 -2.16 -7.12
C ALA A 92 -7.00 -1.31 -8.38
N GLY A 93 -7.01 -1.95 -9.55
CA GLY A 93 -7.23 -1.30 -10.84
C GLY A 93 -8.63 -0.66 -10.97
N GLN A 94 -9.65 -1.32 -10.45
CA GLN A 94 -11.01 -0.78 -10.43
C GLN A 94 -11.09 0.49 -9.58
N LEU A 95 -10.51 0.50 -8.39
CA LEU A 95 -10.53 1.67 -7.51
C LEU A 95 -9.69 2.82 -8.04
N ASN A 96 -8.54 2.53 -8.66
CA ASN A 96 -7.74 3.55 -9.36
C ASN A 96 -8.57 4.27 -10.43
N LYS A 97 -9.28 3.51 -11.28
CA LYS A 97 -10.20 4.07 -12.28
C LYS A 97 -11.32 4.90 -11.63
N GLY A 98 -11.82 4.46 -10.47
CA GLY A 98 -12.82 5.16 -9.67
C GLY A 98 -12.36 6.55 -9.23
N ILE A 99 -11.12 6.68 -8.75
CA ILE A 99 -10.54 7.98 -8.38
C ILE A 99 -10.43 8.91 -9.60
N GLN A 100 -9.96 8.41 -10.72
CA GLN A 100 -9.86 9.20 -11.94
C GLN A 100 -11.24 9.66 -12.46
N PHE A 101 -12.26 8.80 -12.34
CA PHE A 101 -13.64 9.16 -12.63
C PHE A 101 -14.15 10.29 -11.70
N LEU A 102 -13.88 10.19 -10.38
CA LEU A 102 -14.27 11.22 -9.42
C LEU A 102 -13.56 12.55 -9.68
N PHE A 103 -12.29 12.53 -10.05
CA PHE A 103 -11.57 13.75 -10.47
C PHE A 103 -12.26 14.41 -11.66
N LYS A 104 -12.56 13.63 -12.72
CA LYS A 104 -13.30 14.13 -13.89
C LYS A 104 -14.67 14.68 -13.49
N LYS A 105 -15.44 13.94 -12.68
CA LYS A 105 -16.78 14.32 -12.24
C LYS A 105 -16.81 15.65 -11.50
N HIS A 106 -15.80 15.91 -10.67
CA HIS A 106 -15.73 17.12 -9.84
C HIS A 106 -14.82 18.22 -10.41
N GLY A 107 -14.30 18.06 -11.63
CA GLY A 107 -13.50 19.10 -12.30
C GLY A 107 -12.11 19.30 -11.71
N VAL A 108 -11.53 18.26 -11.04
CA VAL A 108 -10.14 18.31 -10.59
C VAL A 108 -9.21 18.16 -11.78
N THR A 109 -8.34 19.14 -12.01
CA THR A 109 -7.33 19.11 -13.07
C THR A 109 -6.17 18.21 -12.65
N LYS A 110 -5.87 17.20 -13.47
CA LYS A 110 -4.77 16.27 -13.23
C LYS A 110 -3.49 16.72 -13.89
N PHE A 111 -2.37 16.57 -13.20
CA PHE A 111 -1.03 16.76 -13.74
C PHE A 111 -0.21 15.50 -13.46
N ASP A 112 0.21 14.84 -14.53
CA ASP A 112 1.02 13.62 -14.44
C ASP A 112 2.50 14.01 -14.36
N GLY A 113 3.11 13.79 -13.21
CA GLY A 113 4.50 14.15 -12.95
C GLY A 113 4.78 14.35 -11.48
N ARG A 114 6.02 14.71 -11.17
CA ARG A 114 6.46 14.93 -9.79
C ARG A 114 6.29 16.39 -9.40
N GLY A 115 5.43 16.65 -8.41
CA GLY A 115 5.22 17.97 -7.86
C GLY A 115 6.37 18.40 -6.92
N ARG A 116 6.86 19.63 -7.11
CA ARG A 116 7.86 20.28 -6.26
C ARG A 116 7.44 21.71 -5.96
N ILE A 117 7.48 22.11 -4.70
CA ILE A 117 7.27 23.51 -4.31
C ILE A 117 8.55 24.30 -4.69
N ALA A 118 8.46 25.14 -5.68
CA ALA A 118 9.59 25.96 -6.15
C ALA A 118 9.77 27.21 -5.30
N LYS A 119 8.65 27.88 -4.97
CA LYS A 119 8.57 29.04 -4.07
C LYS A 119 7.16 29.16 -3.53
N LYS A 120 6.91 30.09 -2.64
CA LYS A 120 5.57 30.38 -2.11
C LYS A 120 4.53 30.51 -3.24
N GLY A 121 3.49 29.69 -3.18
CA GLY A 121 2.40 29.71 -4.15
C GLY A 121 2.73 29.11 -5.52
N VAL A 122 3.90 28.51 -5.73
CA VAL A 122 4.32 27.95 -7.03
C VAL A 122 4.73 26.50 -6.88
N VAL A 123 4.07 25.63 -7.64
CA VAL A 123 4.42 24.21 -7.80
C VAL A 123 4.93 23.97 -9.21
N GLU A 124 6.11 23.41 -9.33
CA GLU A 124 6.62 22.88 -10.58
C GLU A 124 6.31 21.40 -10.68
N VAL A 125 5.79 20.98 -11.82
CA VAL A 125 5.62 19.58 -12.17
C VAL A 125 6.80 19.19 -13.06
N THR A 126 7.57 18.21 -12.63
CA THR A 126 8.68 17.66 -13.41
C THR A 126 8.28 16.32 -14.02
N GLU A 127 9.00 15.89 -15.05
CA GLU A 127 8.81 14.56 -15.62
C GLU A 127 8.75 13.53 -14.51
N ALA A 128 7.80 12.60 -14.62
CA ALA A 128 7.68 11.48 -13.70
C ALA A 128 8.96 10.63 -13.75
N ASN A 129 9.40 10.14 -12.61
CA ASN A 129 10.52 9.22 -12.57
C ASN A 129 10.22 8.00 -13.44
N ASN A 130 11.18 7.61 -14.28
CA ASN A 130 11.10 6.35 -15.00
C ASN A 130 10.82 5.22 -13.98
N PRO A 131 9.78 4.40 -14.18
CA PRO A 131 9.52 3.22 -13.33
C PRO A 131 10.71 2.26 -13.22
N ALA A 132 11.63 2.30 -14.20
CA ALA A 132 12.89 1.57 -14.19
C ALA A 132 13.94 2.18 -13.23
N ASP A 133 13.75 3.41 -12.76
CA ASP A 133 14.62 4.01 -11.76
C ASP A 133 14.42 3.30 -10.41
N LYS A 134 15.36 2.38 -10.13
CA LYS A 134 15.43 1.67 -8.84
C LYS A 134 15.69 2.61 -7.66
N ALA A 135 16.10 3.84 -7.92
CA ALA A 135 16.31 4.86 -6.90
C ALA A 135 14.95 5.44 -6.48
N ASP A 136 14.56 5.20 -5.26
CA ASP A 136 13.33 5.75 -4.66
C ASP A 136 13.30 7.29 -4.62
N ARG A 137 14.44 7.94 -4.84
CA ARG A 137 14.58 9.38 -4.97
C ARG A 137 15.67 9.69 -5.98
N PRO A 138 15.35 10.22 -7.15
CA PRO A 138 16.39 10.79 -8.00
C PRO A 138 17.02 11.97 -7.26
N ASN A 139 18.35 12.02 -7.26
CA ASN A 139 19.12 13.10 -6.64
C ASN A 139 18.95 14.44 -7.38
N LYS A 140 18.39 14.41 -8.57
CA LYS A 140 18.15 15.61 -9.38
C LYS A 140 16.68 15.69 -9.81
N PRO A 141 16.04 16.87 -9.74
CA PRO A 141 14.72 17.04 -10.32
C PRO A 141 14.78 16.81 -11.83
N GLY A 142 13.76 16.14 -12.38
CA GLY A 142 13.56 16.02 -13.82
C GLY A 142 13.30 17.37 -14.48
N LYS A 143 13.20 17.39 -15.81
CA LYS A 143 12.82 18.58 -16.56
C LYS A 143 11.44 19.07 -16.12
N VAL A 144 11.30 20.36 -15.89
CA VAL A 144 9.99 20.98 -15.59
C VAL A 144 9.14 20.93 -16.87
N ILE A 145 7.96 20.33 -16.74
CA ILE A 145 6.99 20.21 -17.85
C ILE A 145 5.80 21.14 -17.67
N GLU A 146 5.43 21.47 -16.42
CA GLU A 146 4.34 22.38 -16.11
C GLU A 146 4.68 23.24 -14.89
N THR A 147 4.06 24.41 -14.81
CA THR A 147 4.12 25.31 -13.65
C THR A 147 2.71 25.69 -13.21
N ILE A 148 2.43 25.55 -11.93
CA ILE A 148 1.13 25.77 -11.31
C ILE A 148 1.29 26.89 -10.27
N ASN A 149 0.47 27.94 -10.37
CA ASN A 149 0.29 28.89 -9.30
C ASN A 149 -0.90 28.43 -8.45
N ALA A 150 -0.75 28.41 -7.14
CA ALA A 150 -1.82 28.03 -6.23
C ALA A 150 -1.87 28.93 -5.00
N LYS A 151 -3.09 29.32 -4.61
CA LYS A 151 -3.31 30.07 -3.36
C LYS A 151 -2.96 29.22 -2.14
N HIS A 152 -3.32 27.93 -2.21
CA HIS A 152 -3.07 26.92 -1.17
C HIS A 152 -2.41 25.69 -1.77
N ILE A 153 -1.42 25.13 -1.07
CA ILE A 153 -0.73 23.90 -1.47
C ILE A 153 -0.92 22.87 -0.35
N VAL A 154 -1.44 21.69 -0.73
CA VAL A 154 -1.58 20.54 0.16
C VAL A 154 -0.51 19.52 -0.18
N VAL A 155 0.38 19.21 0.76
CA VAL A 155 1.43 18.20 0.60
C VAL A 155 0.91 16.86 1.12
N ALA A 156 0.63 15.93 0.19
CA ALA A 156 0.09 14.60 0.47
C ALA A 156 0.94 13.51 -0.22
N THR A 157 2.26 13.65 -0.12
CA THR A 157 3.25 12.86 -0.88
C THR A 157 3.43 11.42 -0.40
N GLY A 158 2.71 11.02 0.65
CA GLY A 158 2.69 9.64 1.16
C GLY A 158 3.96 9.23 1.89
N ALA A 159 4.17 7.92 1.98
CA ALA A 159 5.27 7.31 2.70
C ALA A 159 5.92 6.19 1.87
N ARG A 160 7.08 5.72 2.32
CA ARG A 160 7.82 4.62 1.72
C ARG A 160 8.22 3.62 2.79
N PRO A 161 8.39 2.34 2.45
CA PRO A 161 8.90 1.37 3.40
C PRO A 161 10.32 1.73 3.82
N ARG A 162 10.61 1.48 5.09
CA ARG A 162 11.96 1.61 5.62
C ARG A 162 12.85 0.51 5.02
N ARG A 163 14.02 0.89 4.55
CA ARG A 163 15.06 -0.04 4.12
C ARG A 163 16.18 -0.08 5.16
N PHE A 164 16.81 -1.23 5.28
CA PHE A 164 17.95 -1.43 6.15
C PHE A 164 19.19 -1.69 5.30
N ASP A 165 20.28 -0.97 5.58
CA ASP A 165 21.52 -1.09 4.79
C ASP A 165 22.16 -2.47 4.93
N ASN A 166 21.99 -3.11 6.08
CA ASN A 166 22.47 -4.47 6.36
C ASN A 166 21.55 -5.58 5.81
N MET A 167 20.40 -5.22 5.23
CA MET A 167 19.44 -6.15 4.59
C MET A 167 18.97 -5.60 3.24
N PRO A 168 19.84 -5.55 2.23
CA PRO A 168 19.48 -5.03 0.93
C PRO A 168 18.43 -5.90 0.25
N TRP A 169 17.40 -5.26 -0.30
CA TRP A 169 16.37 -5.97 -1.06
C TRP A 169 16.93 -6.43 -2.41
N ASP A 170 16.81 -7.72 -2.69
CA ASP A 170 17.23 -8.33 -3.96
C ASP A 170 16.05 -8.63 -4.89
N GLY A 171 14.82 -8.44 -4.40
CA GLY A 171 13.58 -8.70 -5.14
C GLY A 171 13.27 -10.18 -5.33
N LYS A 172 14.01 -11.08 -4.66
CA LYS A 172 13.86 -12.54 -4.77
C LYS A 172 13.72 -13.22 -3.41
N ARG A 173 14.72 -13.06 -2.53
CA ARG A 173 14.73 -13.63 -1.18
C ARG A 173 14.44 -12.57 -0.13
N VAL A 174 15.03 -11.39 -0.28
CA VAL A 174 14.74 -10.23 0.54
C VAL A 174 13.83 -9.31 -0.27
N ILE A 175 12.55 -9.32 0.07
CA ILE A 175 11.48 -8.68 -0.70
C ILE A 175 10.74 -7.65 0.15
N GLY A 176 10.15 -6.67 -0.50
CA GLY A 176 9.24 -5.72 0.12
C GLY A 176 7.77 -6.10 -0.14
N HIS A 177 6.89 -5.19 0.26
CA HIS A 177 5.46 -5.40 0.11
C HIS A 177 5.00 -5.49 -1.36
N HIS A 178 5.70 -4.85 -2.28
CA HIS A 178 5.36 -4.91 -3.72
C HIS A 178 5.52 -6.34 -4.24
N GLU A 179 6.68 -6.93 -4.04
CA GLU A 179 6.98 -8.30 -4.47
C GLU A 179 6.10 -9.30 -3.72
N ALA A 180 5.90 -9.10 -2.41
CA ALA A 180 5.06 -9.97 -1.59
C ALA A 180 3.60 -10.00 -2.05
N MET A 181 3.06 -8.87 -2.55
CA MET A 181 1.68 -8.80 -3.06
C MET A 181 1.45 -9.55 -4.38
N VAL A 182 2.49 -9.76 -5.16
CA VAL A 182 2.41 -10.39 -6.48
C VAL A 182 3.13 -11.73 -6.53
N LEU A 183 3.55 -12.26 -5.38
CA LEU A 183 4.20 -13.55 -5.32
C LEU A 183 3.17 -14.66 -5.57
N ALA A 184 3.22 -15.24 -6.77
CA ALA A 184 2.33 -16.31 -7.20
C ALA A 184 2.75 -17.69 -6.67
N GLU A 185 4.01 -17.86 -6.30
CA GLU A 185 4.50 -19.08 -5.68
C GLU A 185 4.26 -19.07 -4.17
N ARG A 186 3.84 -20.21 -3.64
CA ARG A 186 3.70 -20.39 -2.18
C ARG A 186 5.06 -20.68 -1.56
N PRO A 187 5.64 -19.76 -0.78
CA PRO A 187 6.89 -20.04 -0.10
C PRO A 187 6.67 -21.12 0.99
N LYS A 188 7.65 -22.00 1.17
CA LYS A 188 7.61 -22.99 2.28
C LYS A 188 7.73 -22.32 3.63
N SER A 189 8.55 -21.29 3.72
CA SER A 189 8.77 -20.51 4.95
C SER A 189 8.98 -19.03 4.64
N VAL A 190 8.55 -18.17 5.56
CA VAL A 190 8.68 -16.72 5.49
C VAL A 190 9.15 -16.18 6.83
N ILE A 191 10.16 -15.31 6.79
CA ILE A 191 10.54 -14.47 7.92
C ILE A 191 10.06 -13.06 7.62
N VAL A 192 9.24 -12.51 8.51
CA VAL A 192 8.73 -11.14 8.42
C VAL A 192 9.52 -10.27 9.40
N ILE A 193 10.18 -9.24 8.90
CA ILE A 193 10.90 -8.28 9.72
C ILE A 193 10.02 -7.06 9.99
N GLY A 194 9.62 -6.92 11.24
CA GLY A 194 8.70 -5.89 11.74
C GLY A 194 7.28 -6.41 11.92
N ALA A 195 6.75 -6.21 13.13
CA ALA A 195 5.39 -6.60 13.51
C ALA A 195 4.40 -5.43 13.52
N GLY A 196 4.63 -4.40 12.73
CA GLY A 196 3.62 -3.37 12.44
C GLY A 196 2.46 -3.94 11.61
N ALA A 197 1.45 -3.11 11.33
CA ALA A 197 0.23 -3.52 10.61
C ALA A 197 0.52 -4.32 9.33
N ILE A 198 1.47 -3.87 8.50
CA ILE A 198 1.83 -4.54 7.25
C ILE A 198 2.44 -5.92 7.51
N GLY A 199 3.36 -6.03 8.47
CA GLY A 199 4.05 -7.28 8.77
C GLY A 199 3.10 -8.36 9.28
N VAL A 200 2.21 -8.01 10.20
CA VAL A 200 1.23 -8.98 10.74
C VAL A 200 0.22 -9.41 9.68
N GLU A 201 -0.18 -8.51 8.77
CA GLU A 201 -1.08 -8.84 7.66
C GLU A 201 -0.44 -9.84 6.68
N PHE A 202 0.81 -9.60 6.25
CA PHE A 202 1.52 -10.54 5.40
C PHE A 202 1.85 -11.85 6.12
N GLY A 203 2.18 -11.80 7.41
CA GLY A 203 2.38 -13.00 8.23
C GLY A 203 1.12 -13.89 8.22
N TYR A 204 -0.04 -13.32 8.47
CA TYR A 204 -1.31 -14.03 8.38
C TYR A 204 -1.60 -14.55 6.97
N TYR A 205 -1.39 -13.72 5.94
CA TYR A 205 -1.61 -14.10 4.54
C TYR A 205 -0.81 -15.35 4.16
N PHE A 206 0.50 -15.31 4.34
CA PHE A 206 1.36 -16.44 3.98
C PHE A 206 1.05 -17.69 4.82
N ARG A 207 0.73 -17.51 6.11
CA ARG A 207 0.35 -18.63 6.98
C ARG A 207 -0.93 -19.31 6.51
N ALA A 208 -1.95 -18.56 6.14
CA ALA A 208 -3.22 -19.08 5.64
C ALA A 208 -3.06 -19.91 4.37
N PHE A 209 -2.04 -19.62 3.57
CA PHE A 209 -1.68 -20.42 2.39
C PHE A 209 -0.59 -21.48 2.65
N GLY A 210 -0.33 -21.81 3.92
CA GLY A 210 0.45 -22.97 4.33
C GLY A 210 1.94 -22.73 4.57
N ALA A 211 2.45 -21.51 4.50
CA ALA A 211 3.84 -21.22 4.84
C ALA A 211 4.12 -21.37 6.34
N GLU A 212 5.32 -21.77 6.70
CA GLU A 212 5.85 -21.56 8.06
C GLU A 212 6.23 -20.07 8.21
N VAL A 213 5.63 -19.39 9.21
CA VAL A 213 5.84 -17.95 9.39
C VAL A 213 6.48 -17.67 10.73
N THR A 214 7.55 -16.87 10.69
CA THR A 214 8.19 -16.28 11.87
C THR A 214 8.23 -14.76 11.70
N ILE A 215 7.66 -14.04 12.66
CA ILE A 215 7.69 -12.58 12.72
C ILE A 215 8.76 -12.17 13.73
N ILE A 216 9.67 -11.28 13.33
CA ILE A 216 10.73 -10.73 14.18
C ILE A 216 10.43 -9.25 14.41
N GLU A 217 10.37 -8.82 15.67
CA GLU A 217 10.10 -7.44 16.05
C GLU A 217 11.11 -6.95 17.08
N LEU A 218 11.61 -5.73 16.86
CA LEU A 218 12.56 -5.07 17.75
C LEU A 218 11.92 -4.70 19.10
N MET A 219 10.64 -4.26 19.05
CA MET A 219 9.88 -3.92 20.25
C MET A 219 9.42 -5.20 20.97
N ASP A 220 8.95 -5.04 22.18
CA ASP A 220 8.59 -6.14 23.09
C ASP A 220 7.21 -6.77 22.82
N LYS A 221 6.44 -6.24 21.85
CA LYS A 221 5.09 -6.72 21.50
C LYS A 221 4.81 -6.62 20.00
N LEU A 222 3.85 -7.41 19.52
CA LEU A 222 3.27 -7.24 18.18
C LEU A 222 2.49 -5.92 18.13
N VAL A 223 2.37 -5.34 16.93
CA VAL A 223 1.70 -4.05 16.67
C VAL A 223 2.02 -3.01 17.75
N PRO A 224 3.28 -2.63 17.89
CA PRO A 224 3.79 -1.93 19.08
C PRO A 224 3.19 -0.55 19.34
N VAL A 225 2.47 0.02 18.35
CA VAL A 225 1.78 1.30 18.47
C VAL A 225 0.34 1.16 18.98
N GLU A 226 -0.16 -0.08 19.08
CA GLU A 226 -1.50 -0.37 19.55
C GLU A 226 -1.52 -0.61 21.07
N ASP A 227 -2.72 -0.68 21.64
CA ASP A 227 -2.95 -1.01 23.04
C ASP A 227 -2.38 -2.40 23.40
N ASP A 228 -1.92 -2.57 24.63
CA ASP A 228 -1.30 -3.82 25.10
C ASP A 228 -2.28 -5.00 25.09
N ASP A 229 -3.56 -4.77 25.38
CA ASP A 229 -4.57 -5.82 25.33
C ASP A 229 -4.81 -6.30 23.90
N ILE A 230 -4.81 -5.37 22.94
CA ILE A 230 -4.93 -5.69 21.51
C ILE A 230 -3.73 -6.49 21.04
N SER A 231 -2.52 -6.08 21.43
CA SER A 231 -1.27 -6.79 21.08
C SER A 231 -1.29 -8.22 21.65
N ARG A 232 -1.72 -8.39 22.92
CA ARG A 232 -1.83 -9.71 23.55
C ARG A 232 -2.86 -10.62 22.86
N GLU A 233 -4.00 -10.10 22.47
CA GLU A 233 -5.02 -10.88 21.77
C GLU A 233 -4.55 -11.30 20.37
N LEU A 234 -3.86 -10.41 19.64
CA LEU A 234 -3.27 -10.75 18.37
C LEU A 234 -2.22 -11.85 18.50
N GLU A 235 -1.34 -11.77 19.51
CA GLU A 235 -0.33 -12.78 19.78
C GLU A 235 -0.92 -14.15 20.10
N LYS A 236 -1.97 -14.20 20.95
CA LYS A 236 -2.73 -15.42 21.22
C LYS A 236 -3.33 -16.02 19.94
N SER A 237 -3.91 -15.17 19.09
CA SER A 237 -4.49 -15.60 17.81
C SER A 237 -3.42 -16.18 16.89
N PHE A 238 -2.27 -15.52 16.76
CA PHE A 238 -1.16 -15.96 15.94
C PHE A 238 -0.56 -17.28 16.42
N LYS A 239 -0.37 -17.42 17.74
CA LYS A 239 0.09 -18.67 18.34
C LYS A 239 -0.84 -19.85 18.04
N LYS A 240 -2.17 -19.64 18.14
CA LYS A 240 -3.17 -20.65 17.76
C LYS A 240 -3.09 -21.06 16.29
N GLN A 241 -2.69 -20.13 15.42
CA GLN A 241 -2.54 -20.37 13.99
C GLN A 241 -1.14 -20.90 13.61
N GLY A 242 -0.24 -21.06 14.59
CA GLY A 242 1.12 -21.55 14.37
C GLY A 242 2.06 -20.52 13.74
N ILE A 243 1.79 -19.22 13.89
CA ILE A 243 2.72 -18.14 13.57
C ILE A 243 3.64 -17.93 14.77
N LYS A 244 4.94 -17.99 14.55
CA LYS A 244 5.96 -17.71 15.58
C LYS A 244 6.22 -16.20 15.64
N SER A 245 6.30 -15.66 16.86
CA SER A 245 6.65 -14.27 17.12
C SER A 245 7.92 -14.19 17.98
N LEU A 246 8.89 -13.45 17.53
CA LEU A 246 10.14 -13.16 18.26
C LEU A 246 10.18 -11.65 18.48
N THR A 247 9.61 -11.21 19.59
CA THR A 247 9.61 -9.80 20.02
C THR A 247 10.87 -9.50 20.85
N GLY A 248 11.22 -8.22 21.03
CA GLY A 248 12.44 -7.80 21.71
C GLY A 248 13.73 -8.26 21.03
N THR A 249 13.67 -8.59 19.72
CA THR A 249 14.78 -9.20 18.97
C THR A 249 15.39 -8.18 18.00
N LYS A 250 16.74 -8.05 18.05
CA LYS A 250 17.54 -7.14 17.21
C LYS A 250 18.11 -7.85 15.99
#